data_060ab3948104eb60d34e5d02a88747fd
#
_entry.id   060ab3948104eb60d34e5d02a88747fd
#
_cell.length_a   1.000
_cell.length_b   1.000
_cell.length_c   1.000
_cell.angle_alpha   90.00
_cell.angle_beta   90.00
_cell.angle_gamma   90.00
#
_symmetry.space_group_name_H-M   'P 1'
#
loop_
_entity.id
_entity.type
_entity.pdbx_description
1 polymer ?
#
loop_
_entity_poly.entity_id
_entity_poly.type
_entity_poly.pdbx_seq_one_letter_code
_entity_poly.pdbx_strand_id
1 'polypeptide(L)'
;NRLRQKMGMVFQSFNLFEHKTVLENVIFAPCQLRHMPEEEARKEGVALLRKVGLAEKSDVYPSSLSGGQKQRVAIARSLAMKPDVILFDEPTSALDPTMVGEVLSVIRQLAKEGMTMLIVTHEMKFARDVSTRIFFMYDGYIHEDGSPQQIFEQPVHSATKAFIQRIRKEVFEIGGSDFDFLGMHSSMGAFCHKYGIAEKLETAERLTDKMLDEVMAQHRPITVRITHSEQSGITALDFMVERMTDTPLTDAQRSELSEQCKQVVEESTKRGFRVKLII
;
A
#
# COMPACT_ATOMS: atom_id res chain seq x y z
N ASN A 1 -6.69 -6.95 -34.45
CA ASN A 1 -6.79 -5.63 -33.79
C ASN A 1 -8.14 -5.33 -33.12
N ARG A 2 -9.23 -6.05 -33.50
CA ARG A 2 -10.58 -5.87 -32.91
C ARG A 2 -10.63 -6.12 -31.39
N LEU A 3 -9.87 -7.09 -30.88
CA LEU A 3 -9.77 -7.38 -29.44
C LEU A 3 -9.09 -6.25 -28.67
N ARG A 4 -8.03 -5.62 -29.21
CA ARG A 4 -7.34 -4.51 -28.55
C ARG A 4 -8.22 -3.28 -28.36
N GLN A 5 -9.21 -3.06 -29.23
CA GLN A 5 -10.17 -1.95 -29.09
C GLN A 5 -11.15 -2.15 -27.93
N LYS A 6 -11.33 -3.41 -27.49
CA LYS A 6 -12.17 -3.79 -26.35
C LYS A 6 -11.42 -3.79 -25.01
N MET A 7 -10.13 -3.53 -25.03
CA MET A 7 -9.25 -3.53 -23.86
C MET A 7 -8.63 -2.15 -23.70
N GLY A 8 -8.90 -1.51 -22.57
CA GLY A 8 -8.18 -0.31 -22.16
C GLY A 8 -6.90 -0.70 -21.43
N MET A 9 -5.86 0.12 -21.51
CA MET A 9 -4.65 -0.04 -20.72
C MET A 9 -4.19 1.29 -20.15
N VAL A 10 -3.88 1.29 -18.86
CA VAL A 10 -3.37 2.42 -18.11
C VAL A 10 -2.01 2.02 -17.56
N PHE A 11 -0.96 2.69 -18.02
CA PHE A 11 0.42 2.42 -17.67
C PHE A 11 0.86 3.25 -16.47
N GLN A 12 1.94 2.83 -15.82
CA GLN A 12 2.64 3.56 -14.77
C GLN A 12 3.10 4.96 -15.24
N SER A 13 3.57 5.09 -16.49
CA SER A 13 4.18 6.30 -17.06
C SER A 13 3.21 7.18 -17.85
N PHE A 14 1.90 7.14 -17.56
CA PHE A 14 0.83 7.96 -18.13
C PHE A 14 0.69 7.89 -19.66
N ASN A 15 1.77 7.99 -20.42
CA ASN A 15 1.89 7.92 -21.89
C ASN A 15 0.93 8.88 -22.61
N LEU A 16 0.78 10.12 -22.12
CA LEU A 16 0.00 11.14 -22.78
C LEU A 16 0.73 11.73 -23.99
N PHE A 17 -0.02 12.19 -24.97
CA PHE A 17 0.50 12.95 -26.10
C PHE A 17 0.77 14.38 -25.65
N GLU A 18 2.03 14.75 -25.45
CA GLU A 18 2.44 16.06 -24.93
C GLU A 18 2.05 17.23 -25.82
N HIS A 19 1.93 17.02 -27.13
CA HIS A 19 1.54 18.00 -28.14
C HIS A 19 0.03 18.14 -28.33
N LYS A 20 -0.78 17.45 -27.53
CA LYS A 20 -2.25 17.48 -27.54
C LYS A 20 -2.77 17.97 -26.20
N THR A 21 -3.87 18.72 -26.24
CA THR A 21 -4.58 19.11 -25.02
C THR A 21 -5.12 17.88 -24.28
N VAL A 22 -5.56 18.07 -23.04
CA VAL A 22 -6.18 17.03 -22.21
C VAL A 22 -7.39 16.42 -22.93
N LEU A 23 -8.29 17.25 -23.47
CA LEU A 23 -9.46 16.76 -24.20
C LEU A 23 -9.06 16.03 -25.48
N GLU A 24 -8.12 16.57 -26.26
CA GLU A 24 -7.62 15.90 -27.47
C GLU A 24 -6.98 14.56 -27.17
N ASN A 25 -6.28 14.39 -26.05
CA ASN A 25 -5.77 13.10 -25.60
C ASN A 25 -6.88 12.07 -25.40
N VAL A 26 -8.00 12.49 -24.82
CA VAL A 26 -9.15 11.60 -24.55
C VAL A 26 -9.88 11.21 -25.82
N ILE A 27 -10.13 12.16 -26.73
CA ILE A 27 -10.97 11.94 -27.92
C ILE A 27 -10.22 11.40 -29.13
N PHE A 28 -8.88 11.42 -29.11
CA PHE A 28 -8.06 11.03 -30.26
C PHE A 28 -8.41 9.62 -30.78
N ALA A 29 -8.42 8.62 -29.90
CA ALA A 29 -8.69 7.25 -30.30
C ALA A 29 -10.13 7.02 -30.79
N PRO A 30 -11.20 7.53 -30.13
CA PRO A 30 -12.55 7.48 -30.67
C PRO A 30 -12.70 8.08 -32.08
N CYS A 31 -12.10 9.26 -32.31
CA CYS A 31 -12.15 9.89 -33.64
C CYS A 31 -11.41 9.06 -34.71
N GLN A 32 -10.18 8.58 -34.39
CA GLN A 32 -9.34 7.90 -35.36
C GLN A 32 -9.74 6.44 -35.62
N LEU A 33 -10.15 5.71 -34.57
CA LEU A 33 -10.36 4.26 -34.66
C LEU A 33 -11.84 3.87 -34.76
N ARG A 34 -12.74 4.69 -34.22
CA ARG A 34 -14.19 4.47 -34.28
C ARG A 34 -14.89 5.40 -35.27
N HIS A 35 -14.13 6.30 -35.89
CA HIS A 35 -14.65 7.32 -36.82
C HIS A 35 -15.80 8.15 -36.23
N MET A 36 -15.72 8.39 -34.90
CA MET A 36 -16.71 9.19 -34.19
C MET A 36 -16.60 10.65 -34.62
N PRO A 37 -17.72 11.33 -34.91
CA PRO A 37 -17.72 12.76 -35.23
C PRO A 37 -17.09 13.56 -34.10
N GLU A 38 -16.27 14.57 -34.41
CA GLU A 38 -15.50 15.31 -33.39
C GLU A 38 -16.40 15.98 -32.36
N GLU A 39 -17.55 16.53 -32.77
CA GLU A 39 -18.50 17.14 -31.82
C GLU A 39 -19.05 16.16 -30.79
N GLU A 40 -19.36 14.95 -31.21
CA GLU A 40 -19.82 13.87 -30.33
C GLU A 40 -18.68 13.41 -29.41
N ALA A 41 -17.49 13.21 -29.97
CA ALA A 41 -16.31 12.84 -29.20
C ALA A 41 -15.97 13.89 -28.11
N ARG A 42 -16.08 15.20 -28.43
CA ARG A 42 -15.88 16.28 -27.48
C ARG A 42 -16.90 16.23 -26.32
N LYS A 43 -18.16 16.02 -26.62
CA LYS A 43 -19.22 15.88 -25.59
C LYS A 43 -18.92 14.69 -24.66
N GLU A 44 -18.64 13.52 -25.22
CA GLU A 44 -18.28 12.33 -24.46
C GLU A 44 -16.96 12.53 -23.69
N GLY A 45 -15.96 13.14 -24.30
CA GLY A 45 -14.66 13.42 -23.68
C GLY A 45 -14.75 14.33 -22.46
N VAL A 46 -15.53 15.42 -22.56
CA VAL A 46 -15.79 16.32 -21.43
C VAL A 46 -16.52 15.60 -20.30
N ALA A 47 -17.50 14.73 -20.63
CA ALA A 47 -18.19 13.92 -19.63
C ALA A 47 -17.23 12.96 -18.90
N LEU A 48 -16.28 12.33 -19.62
CA LEU A 48 -15.26 11.48 -19.04
C LEU A 48 -14.27 12.28 -18.17
N LEU A 49 -13.85 13.46 -18.63
CA LEU A 49 -13.01 14.35 -17.82
C LEU A 49 -13.71 14.80 -16.54
N ARG A 50 -15.01 15.08 -16.61
CA ARG A 50 -15.82 15.37 -15.40
C ARG A 50 -15.84 14.19 -14.44
N LYS A 51 -15.96 12.97 -14.97
CA LYS A 51 -15.95 11.74 -14.16
C LYS A 51 -14.65 11.55 -13.38
N VAL A 52 -13.52 12.00 -13.94
CA VAL A 52 -12.21 11.94 -13.27
C VAL A 52 -11.82 13.27 -12.58
N GLY A 53 -12.75 14.24 -12.49
CA GLY A 53 -12.56 15.52 -11.79
C GLY A 53 -11.61 16.49 -12.50
N LEU A 54 -11.61 16.52 -13.85
CA LEU A 54 -10.69 17.34 -14.65
C LEU A 54 -11.40 18.08 -15.81
N ALA A 55 -12.71 18.33 -15.71
CA ALA A 55 -13.44 18.98 -16.80
C ALA A 55 -12.94 20.40 -17.12
N GLU A 56 -12.51 21.14 -16.07
CA GLU A 56 -11.96 22.50 -16.19
C GLU A 56 -10.54 22.53 -16.79
N LYS A 57 -9.90 21.37 -16.92
CA LYS A 57 -8.56 21.22 -17.50
C LYS A 57 -8.58 20.72 -18.96
N SER A 58 -9.75 20.79 -19.64
CA SER A 58 -9.92 20.25 -20.99
C SER A 58 -8.95 20.82 -22.03
N ASP A 59 -8.67 22.12 -21.95
CA ASP A 59 -7.92 22.87 -22.96
C ASP A 59 -6.43 23.08 -22.61
N VAL A 60 -5.95 22.55 -21.46
CA VAL A 60 -4.54 22.63 -21.09
C VAL A 60 -3.73 21.47 -21.64
N TYR A 61 -2.42 21.62 -21.71
CA TYR A 61 -1.48 20.58 -22.13
C TYR A 61 -1.01 19.73 -20.94
N PRO A 62 -0.59 18.47 -21.17
CA PRO A 62 -0.10 17.58 -20.11
C PRO A 62 1.04 18.16 -19.27
N SER A 63 1.90 18.99 -19.84
CA SER A 63 3.01 19.65 -19.13
C SER A 63 2.59 20.51 -17.93
N SER A 64 1.35 21.01 -17.93
CA SER A 64 0.79 21.82 -16.84
C SER A 64 0.06 20.99 -15.76
N LEU A 65 0.03 19.67 -15.88
CA LEU A 65 -0.67 18.77 -14.97
C LEU A 65 0.27 18.14 -13.95
N SER A 66 -0.23 17.93 -12.73
CA SER A 66 0.43 17.06 -11.75
C SER A 66 0.43 15.58 -12.21
N GLY A 67 1.28 14.75 -11.61
CA GLY A 67 1.33 13.31 -11.92
C GLY A 67 -0.03 12.62 -11.73
N GLY A 68 -0.74 12.89 -10.63
CA GLY A 68 -2.07 12.35 -10.37
C GLY A 68 -3.12 12.83 -11.37
N GLN A 69 -3.01 14.07 -11.84
CA GLN A 69 -3.88 14.59 -12.91
C GLN A 69 -3.59 13.91 -14.24
N LYS A 70 -2.31 13.75 -14.62
CA LYS A 70 -1.91 13.00 -15.83
C LYS A 70 -2.46 11.57 -15.81
N GLN A 71 -2.39 10.88 -14.69
CA GLN A 71 -2.90 9.53 -14.55
C GLN A 71 -4.43 9.47 -14.70
N ARG A 72 -5.15 10.43 -14.12
CA ARG A 72 -6.60 10.52 -14.29
C ARG A 72 -7.02 10.82 -15.74
N VAL A 73 -6.24 11.61 -16.49
CA VAL A 73 -6.43 11.78 -17.93
C VAL A 73 -6.18 10.47 -18.69
N ALA A 74 -5.14 9.70 -18.33
CA ALA A 74 -4.88 8.39 -18.95
C ALA A 74 -6.02 7.40 -18.70
N ILE A 75 -6.64 7.43 -17.51
CA ILE A 75 -7.85 6.65 -17.22
C ILE A 75 -9.02 7.10 -18.10
N ALA A 76 -9.29 8.40 -18.19
CA ALA A 76 -10.36 8.94 -19.04
C ALA A 76 -10.16 8.57 -20.53
N ARG A 77 -8.93 8.64 -21.03
CA ARG A 77 -8.55 8.22 -22.37
C ARG A 77 -8.85 6.73 -22.61
N SER A 78 -8.53 5.86 -21.65
CA SER A 78 -8.85 4.44 -21.73
C SER A 78 -10.36 4.20 -21.79
N LEU A 79 -11.14 4.91 -21.00
CA LEU A 79 -12.60 4.81 -20.95
C LEU A 79 -13.27 5.29 -22.23
N ALA A 80 -12.66 6.24 -22.96
CA ALA A 80 -13.24 6.83 -24.19
C ALA A 80 -13.48 5.81 -25.31
N MET A 81 -12.73 4.71 -25.31
CA MET A 81 -12.95 3.60 -26.24
C MET A 81 -14.10 2.67 -25.84
N LYS A 82 -14.75 2.90 -24.70
CA LYS A 82 -15.81 2.04 -24.12
C LYS A 82 -15.35 0.58 -24.06
N PRO A 83 -14.23 0.29 -23.36
CA PRO A 83 -13.65 -1.05 -23.33
C PRO A 83 -14.50 -2.01 -22.49
N ASP A 84 -14.42 -3.31 -22.80
CA ASP A 84 -15.03 -4.38 -22.01
C ASP A 84 -14.20 -4.65 -20.72
N VAL A 85 -12.88 -4.37 -20.75
CA VAL A 85 -11.95 -4.55 -19.64
C VAL A 85 -10.86 -3.48 -19.65
N ILE A 86 -10.43 -3.04 -18.46
CA ILE A 86 -9.28 -2.13 -18.29
C ILE A 86 -8.17 -2.83 -17.52
N LEU A 87 -6.97 -2.78 -18.09
CA LEU A 87 -5.73 -3.24 -17.46
C LEU A 87 -5.02 -2.06 -16.82
N PHE A 88 -4.68 -2.16 -15.56
CA PHE A 88 -3.88 -1.18 -14.82
C PHE A 88 -2.53 -1.80 -14.46
N ASP A 89 -1.46 -1.17 -14.90
CA ASP A 89 -0.09 -1.56 -14.57
C ASP A 89 0.51 -0.54 -13.61
N GLU A 90 0.50 -0.88 -12.33
CA GLU A 90 0.97 -0.03 -11.22
C GLU A 90 0.54 1.45 -11.32
N PRO A 91 -0.76 1.76 -11.33
CA PRO A 91 -1.28 3.08 -11.68
C PRO A 91 -0.86 4.20 -10.70
N THR A 92 -0.21 3.89 -9.60
CA THR A 92 0.17 4.86 -8.56
C THR A 92 1.67 4.92 -8.28
N SER A 93 2.48 4.01 -8.83
CA SER A 93 3.91 3.88 -8.49
C SER A 93 4.79 5.08 -8.90
N ALA A 94 4.35 5.86 -9.91
CA ALA A 94 5.04 7.07 -10.37
C ALA A 94 4.49 8.36 -9.73
N LEU A 95 3.69 8.26 -8.66
CA LEU A 95 3.02 9.39 -8.03
C LEU A 95 3.59 9.71 -6.65
N ASP A 96 3.56 11.00 -6.31
CA ASP A 96 3.76 11.40 -4.92
C ASP A 96 2.66 10.82 -4.02
N PRO A 97 2.99 10.42 -2.78
CA PRO A 97 2.02 9.81 -1.84
C PRO A 97 0.74 10.63 -1.65
N THR A 98 0.84 11.97 -1.70
CA THR A 98 -0.30 12.88 -1.57
C THR A 98 -1.31 12.79 -2.70
N MET A 99 -0.87 12.32 -3.89
CA MET A 99 -1.69 12.22 -5.11
C MET A 99 -2.30 10.82 -5.32
N VAL A 100 -1.79 9.81 -4.63
CA VAL A 100 -2.23 8.41 -4.75
C VAL A 100 -3.73 8.27 -4.47
N GLY A 101 -4.21 8.91 -3.40
CA GLY A 101 -5.60 8.82 -2.96
C GLY A 101 -6.61 9.22 -4.03
N GLU A 102 -6.33 10.27 -4.81
CA GLU A 102 -7.21 10.76 -5.87
C GLU A 102 -7.36 9.75 -7.02
N VAL A 103 -6.24 9.15 -7.45
CA VAL A 103 -6.26 8.14 -8.53
C VAL A 103 -6.98 6.88 -8.07
N LEU A 104 -6.67 6.39 -6.88
CA LEU A 104 -7.35 5.21 -6.31
C LEU A 104 -8.85 5.44 -6.11
N SER A 105 -9.27 6.67 -5.79
CA SER A 105 -10.69 7.03 -5.69
C SER A 105 -11.43 6.88 -7.02
N VAL A 106 -10.83 7.31 -8.13
CA VAL A 106 -11.38 7.12 -9.47
C VAL A 106 -11.52 5.63 -9.79
N ILE A 107 -10.49 4.82 -9.52
CA ILE A 107 -10.54 3.38 -9.79
C ILE A 107 -11.61 2.69 -8.92
N ARG A 108 -11.76 3.06 -7.63
CA ARG A 108 -12.86 2.57 -6.78
C ARG A 108 -14.22 2.89 -7.36
N GLN A 109 -14.39 4.08 -7.91
CA GLN A 109 -15.66 4.47 -8.54
C GLN A 109 -15.97 3.59 -9.76
N LEU A 110 -14.97 3.30 -10.61
CA LEU A 110 -15.13 2.39 -11.74
C LEU A 110 -15.50 0.97 -11.29
N ALA A 111 -14.90 0.47 -10.21
CA ALA A 111 -15.25 -0.83 -9.63
C ALA A 111 -16.72 -0.87 -9.17
N LYS A 112 -17.19 0.18 -8.47
CA LYS A 112 -18.59 0.30 -8.04
C LYS A 112 -19.59 0.35 -9.21
N GLU A 113 -19.15 0.88 -10.34
CA GLU A 113 -19.95 0.92 -11.58
C GLU A 113 -19.94 -0.41 -12.35
N GLY A 114 -19.26 -1.44 -11.84
CA GLY A 114 -19.20 -2.77 -12.45
C GLY A 114 -18.20 -2.91 -13.59
N MET A 115 -17.24 -2.00 -13.72
CA MET A 115 -16.18 -2.12 -14.73
C MET A 115 -15.29 -3.33 -14.44
N THR A 116 -15.12 -4.20 -15.42
CA THR A 116 -14.15 -5.30 -15.33
C THR A 116 -12.73 -4.75 -15.42
N MET A 117 -11.91 -5.05 -14.41
CA MET A 117 -10.55 -4.53 -14.32
C MET A 117 -9.58 -5.62 -13.87
N LEU A 118 -8.37 -5.59 -14.44
CA LEU A 118 -7.21 -6.31 -13.92
C LEU A 118 -6.18 -5.28 -13.48
N ILE A 119 -5.79 -5.32 -12.21
CA ILE A 119 -4.95 -4.29 -11.59
C ILE A 119 -3.70 -4.94 -11.00
N VAL A 120 -2.53 -4.56 -11.50
CA VAL A 120 -1.24 -4.82 -10.84
C VAL A 120 -0.97 -3.67 -9.90
N THR A 121 -0.77 -3.95 -8.62
CA THR A 121 -0.56 -2.90 -7.61
C THR A 121 0.18 -3.43 -6.38
N HIS A 122 0.92 -2.56 -5.72
CA HIS A 122 1.47 -2.77 -4.38
C HIS A 122 0.65 -2.07 -3.29
N GLU A 123 -0.46 -1.42 -3.64
CA GLU A 123 -1.39 -0.80 -2.69
C GLU A 123 -2.30 -1.86 -2.06
N MET A 124 -1.81 -2.54 -1.01
CA MET A 124 -2.47 -3.72 -0.44
C MET A 124 -3.84 -3.44 0.16
N LYS A 125 -4.00 -2.29 0.85
CA LYS A 125 -5.30 -1.89 1.39
C LYS A 125 -6.31 -1.66 0.27
N PHE A 126 -5.89 -0.98 -0.80
CA PHE A 126 -6.73 -0.76 -1.97
C PHE A 126 -7.11 -2.10 -2.64
N ALA A 127 -6.13 -3.00 -2.85
CA ALA A 127 -6.38 -4.32 -3.43
C ALA A 127 -7.40 -5.11 -2.61
N ARG A 128 -7.29 -5.10 -1.26
CA ARG A 128 -8.23 -5.75 -0.36
C ARG A 128 -9.64 -5.18 -0.47
N ASP A 129 -9.77 -3.84 -0.51
CA ASP A 129 -11.05 -3.14 -0.45
C ASP A 129 -11.84 -3.17 -1.77
N VAL A 130 -11.16 -3.34 -2.90
CA VAL A 130 -11.74 -3.14 -4.24
C VAL A 130 -11.85 -4.41 -5.06
N SER A 131 -10.94 -5.37 -4.86
CA SER A 131 -10.91 -6.57 -5.68
C SER A 131 -11.99 -7.59 -5.26
N THR A 132 -12.46 -8.34 -6.24
CA THR A 132 -13.32 -9.52 -6.03
C THR A 132 -12.50 -10.81 -6.02
N ARG A 133 -11.29 -10.76 -6.61
CA ARG A 133 -10.36 -11.88 -6.72
C ARG A 133 -8.93 -11.36 -6.74
N ILE A 134 -8.02 -12.05 -6.09
CA ILE A 134 -6.60 -11.70 -5.99
C ILE A 134 -5.75 -12.86 -6.46
N PHE A 135 -4.78 -12.55 -7.31
CA PHE A 135 -3.70 -13.44 -7.70
C PHE A 135 -2.41 -12.98 -6.99
N PHE A 136 -1.92 -13.79 -6.08
CA PHE A 136 -0.61 -13.56 -5.49
C PHE A 136 0.46 -14.16 -6.39
N MET A 137 1.27 -13.28 -6.98
CA MET A 137 2.36 -13.66 -7.86
C MET A 137 3.69 -13.63 -7.11
N TYR A 138 4.47 -14.69 -7.27
CA TYR A 138 5.82 -14.79 -6.73
C TYR A 138 6.70 -15.57 -7.70
N ASP A 139 7.93 -15.10 -7.95
CA ASP A 139 8.89 -15.73 -8.86
C ASP A 139 8.31 -16.08 -10.25
N GLY A 140 7.49 -15.17 -10.80
CA GLY A 140 6.89 -15.32 -12.13
C GLY A 140 5.67 -16.25 -12.23
N TYR A 141 5.23 -16.85 -11.12
CA TYR A 141 4.08 -17.76 -11.07
C TYR A 141 2.96 -17.22 -10.17
N ILE A 142 1.73 -17.65 -10.45
CA ILE A 142 0.59 -17.44 -9.54
C ILE A 142 0.70 -18.54 -8.48
N HIS A 143 1.09 -18.16 -7.27
CA HIS A 143 1.24 -19.06 -6.13
C HIS A 143 -0.06 -19.27 -5.37
N GLU A 144 -0.90 -18.25 -5.33
CA GLU A 144 -2.18 -18.32 -4.65
C GLU A 144 -3.21 -17.45 -5.36
N ASP A 145 -4.45 -17.93 -5.37
CA ASP A 145 -5.58 -17.33 -6.04
C ASP A 145 -6.82 -17.49 -5.17
N GLY A 146 -7.47 -16.39 -4.86
CA GLY A 146 -8.63 -16.42 -3.97
C GLY A 146 -9.30 -15.08 -3.77
N SER A 147 -10.31 -15.08 -2.90
CA SER A 147 -10.93 -13.84 -2.45
C SER A 147 -9.95 -12.99 -1.63
N PRO A 148 -10.18 -11.66 -1.51
CA PRO A 148 -9.37 -10.81 -0.63
C PRO A 148 -9.26 -11.37 0.79
N GLN A 149 -10.36 -11.89 1.33
CA GLN A 149 -10.38 -12.48 2.66
C GLN A 149 -9.46 -13.69 2.76
N GLN A 150 -9.49 -14.62 1.79
CA GLN A 150 -8.61 -15.77 1.77
C GLN A 150 -7.14 -15.37 1.72
N ILE A 151 -6.77 -14.49 0.78
CA ILE A 151 -5.37 -14.12 0.56
C ILE A 151 -4.81 -13.32 1.74
N PHE A 152 -5.57 -12.37 2.30
CA PHE A 152 -5.07 -11.49 3.35
C PHE A 152 -5.21 -12.05 4.78
N GLU A 153 -6.22 -12.89 5.04
CA GLU A 153 -6.53 -13.35 6.39
C GLU A 153 -6.14 -14.82 6.61
N GLN A 154 -6.32 -15.66 5.59
CA GLN A 154 -6.11 -17.09 5.66
C GLN A 154 -5.22 -17.64 4.52
N PRO A 155 -4.05 -17.00 4.25
CA PRO A 155 -3.18 -17.47 3.17
C PRO A 155 -2.71 -18.90 3.44
N VAL A 156 -2.74 -19.75 2.41
CA VAL A 156 -2.34 -21.16 2.48
C VAL A 156 -0.84 -21.30 2.26
N HIS A 157 -0.32 -20.66 1.20
CA HIS A 157 1.07 -20.79 0.81
C HIS A 157 2.03 -20.03 1.73
N SER A 158 3.19 -20.62 2.02
CA SER A 158 4.22 -20.00 2.88
C SER A 158 4.75 -18.67 2.33
N ALA A 159 4.89 -18.56 1.01
CA ALA A 159 5.30 -17.33 0.34
C ALA A 159 4.28 -16.21 0.53
N THR A 160 2.98 -16.49 0.38
CA THR A 160 1.90 -15.54 0.62
C THR A 160 1.86 -15.12 2.09
N LYS A 161 1.95 -16.10 3.02
CA LYS A 161 2.04 -15.82 4.46
C LYS A 161 3.20 -14.88 4.80
N ALA A 162 4.39 -15.20 4.28
CA ALA A 162 5.58 -14.39 4.52
C ALA A 162 5.43 -12.96 3.95
N PHE A 163 4.85 -12.83 2.77
CA PHE A 163 4.59 -11.55 2.14
C PHE A 163 3.59 -10.71 2.95
N ILE A 164 2.43 -11.29 3.31
CA ILE A 164 1.40 -10.61 4.11
C ILE A 164 1.95 -10.22 5.49
N GLN A 165 2.71 -11.10 6.14
CA GLN A 165 3.36 -10.80 7.42
C GLN A 165 4.40 -9.68 7.29
N ARG A 166 5.13 -9.63 6.17
CA ARG A 166 6.13 -8.58 5.90
C ARG A 166 5.49 -7.20 5.73
N ILE A 167 4.33 -7.14 5.11
CA ILE A 167 3.58 -5.89 4.91
C ILE A 167 3.07 -5.30 6.24
N ARG A 168 2.80 -6.17 7.24
CA ARG A 168 2.21 -5.77 8.53
C ARG A 168 3.23 -5.65 9.65
N LYS A 169 4.50 -5.63 9.33
CA LYS A 169 5.58 -5.48 10.32
C LYS A 169 6.67 -4.56 9.81
N GLU A 170 7.27 -3.83 10.74
CA GLU A 170 8.54 -3.14 10.56
C GLU A 170 9.56 -3.78 11.47
N VAL A 171 10.80 -3.93 11.00
CA VAL A 171 11.86 -4.65 11.72
C VAL A 171 13.12 -3.82 11.72
N PHE A 172 13.71 -3.64 12.91
CA PHE A 172 14.94 -2.89 13.13
C PHE A 172 15.99 -3.82 13.76
N GLU A 173 17.19 -3.87 13.20
CA GLU A 173 18.31 -4.66 13.71
C GLU A 173 19.33 -3.71 14.36
N ILE A 174 19.47 -3.76 15.66
CA ILE A 174 20.30 -2.88 16.47
C ILE A 174 21.59 -3.62 16.83
N GLY A 175 22.65 -3.42 16.04
CA GLY A 175 23.92 -4.14 16.19
C GLY A 175 25.00 -3.37 16.96
N GLY A 176 24.94 -2.04 17.04
CA GLY A 176 25.99 -1.19 17.60
C GLY A 176 25.49 0.11 18.21
N SER A 177 26.42 0.98 18.61
CA SER A 177 26.17 2.32 19.17
C SER A 177 25.69 3.33 18.12
N ASP A 178 25.97 3.06 16.84
CA ASP A 178 25.75 3.99 15.73
C ASP A 178 24.40 3.75 15.03
N PHE A 179 23.45 3.15 15.74
CA PHE A 179 22.12 2.90 15.23
C PHE A 179 21.30 4.19 15.10
N ASP A 180 20.61 4.38 13.98
CA ASP A 180 19.75 5.52 13.70
C ASP A 180 18.39 5.41 14.41
N PHE A 181 18.33 5.83 15.67
CA PHE A 181 17.09 5.85 16.46
C PHE A 181 16.04 6.81 15.90
N LEU A 182 16.45 7.95 15.32
CA LEU A 182 15.52 8.89 14.71
C LEU A 182 14.86 8.31 13.46
N GLY A 183 15.64 7.61 12.63
CA GLY A 183 15.12 6.88 11.49
C GLY A 183 14.17 5.75 11.90
N MET A 184 14.46 5.05 13.00
CA MET A 184 13.56 4.02 13.56
C MET A 184 12.22 4.62 13.98
N HIS A 185 12.21 5.71 14.76
CA HIS A 185 10.98 6.39 15.18
C HIS A 185 10.18 6.93 14.00
N SER A 186 10.84 7.52 13.00
CA SER A 186 10.20 7.96 11.76
C SER A 186 9.51 6.80 11.03
N SER A 187 10.18 5.63 10.94
CA SER A 187 9.62 4.43 10.31
C SER A 187 8.47 3.83 11.13
N MET A 188 8.55 3.85 12.47
CA MET A 188 7.43 3.45 13.34
C MET A 188 6.23 4.38 13.17
N GLY A 189 6.46 5.68 13.05
CA GLY A 189 5.43 6.67 12.73
C GLY A 189 4.75 6.39 11.41
N ALA A 190 5.52 6.17 10.34
CA ALA A 190 5.00 5.79 9.04
C ALA A 190 4.19 4.48 9.08
N PHE A 191 4.66 3.48 9.83
CA PHE A 191 3.92 2.23 10.05
C PHE A 191 2.58 2.49 10.74
N CYS A 192 2.56 3.23 11.85
CA CYS A 192 1.34 3.52 12.61
C CYS A 192 0.32 4.32 11.77
N HIS A 193 0.76 5.30 11.00
CA HIS A 193 -0.11 6.03 10.08
C HIS A 193 -0.65 5.15 8.96
N LYS A 194 0.20 4.31 8.37
CA LYS A 194 -0.18 3.39 7.29
C LYS A 194 -1.30 2.42 7.70
N TYR A 195 -1.29 1.95 8.94
CA TYR A 195 -2.27 0.99 9.44
C TYR A 195 -3.39 1.62 10.27
N GLY A 196 -3.47 2.95 10.33
CA GLY A 196 -4.55 3.68 11.02
C GLY A 196 -4.53 3.51 12.53
N ILE A 197 -3.34 3.32 13.12
CA ILE A 197 -3.09 3.15 14.58
C ILE A 197 -2.19 4.28 15.11
N ALA A 198 -2.34 5.49 14.58
CA ALA A 198 -1.52 6.64 14.97
C ALA A 198 -1.60 6.96 16.47
N GLU A 199 -2.73 6.65 17.12
CA GLU A 199 -2.92 6.80 18.57
C GLU A 199 -2.00 5.91 19.41
N LYS A 200 -1.41 4.86 18.81
CA LYS A 200 -0.47 3.96 19.50
C LYS A 200 1.00 4.36 19.35
N LEU A 201 1.29 5.35 18.49
CA LEU A 201 2.67 5.73 18.16
C LEU A 201 3.46 6.16 19.39
N GLU A 202 2.94 7.11 20.18
CA GLU A 202 3.60 7.62 21.38
C GLU A 202 3.90 6.50 22.39
N THR A 203 2.95 5.59 22.58
CA THR A 203 3.15 4.42 23.46
C THR A 203 4.20 3.47 22.89
N ALA A 204 4.20 3.23 21.57
CA ALA A 204 5.17 2.35 20.92
C ALA A 204 6.59 2.91 21.02
N GLU A 205 6.80 4.20 20.75
CA GLU A 205 8.09 4.88 20.86
C GLU A 205 8.62 4.84 22.28
N ARG A 206 7.81 5.27 23.25
CA ARG A 206 8.19 5.29 24.66
C ARG A 206 8.55 3.90 25.21
N LEU A 207 7.77 2.86 24.86
CA LEU A 207 8.07 1.49 25.28
C LEU A 207 9.33 0.95 24.59
N THR A 208 9.57 1.34 23.34
CA THR A 208 10.78 0.95 22.60
C THR A 208 12.02 1.56 23.24
N ASP A 209 12.02 2.87 23.50
CA ASP A 209 13.14 3.57 24.14
C ASP A 209 13.41 2.98 25.52
N LYS A 210 12.38 2.78 26.33
CA LYS A 210 12.51 2.16 27.63
C LYS A 210 13.14 0.76 27.58
N MET A 211 12.66 -0.09 26.65
CA MET A 211 13.21 -1.43 26.49
C MET A 211 14.66 -1.41 26.02
N LEU A 212 15.05 -0.48 25.16
CA LEU A 212 16.41 -0.40 24.64
C LEU A 212 17.38 0.20 25.65
N ASP A 213 16.98 1.24 26.36
CA ASP A 213 17.86 1.98 27.27
C ASP A 213 17.99 1.31 28.63
N GLU A 214 16.89 0.84 29.21
CA GLU A 214 16.88 0.34 30.61
C GLU A 214 17.02 -1.18 30.69
N VAL A 215 16.42 -1.92 29.72
CA VAL A 215 16.33 -3.38 29.83
C VAL A 215 17.39 -4.07 28.99
N MET A 216 17.62 -3.58 27.77
CA MET A 216 18.46 -4.26 26.78
C MET A 216 19.76 -3.53 26.44
N ALA A 217 20.09 -2.46 27.20
CA ALA A 217 21.29 -1.63 26.95
C ALA A 217 22.61 -2.43 26.86
N GLN A 218 22.69 -3.53 27.61
CA GLN A 218 23.88 -4.40 27.67
C GLN A 218 23.80 -5.62 26.72
N HIS A 219 22.68 -5.83 26.04
CA HIS A 219 22.40 -7.00 25.24
C HIS A 219 22.31 -6.62 23.76
N ARG A 220 23.33 -6.94 22.98
CA ARG A 220 23.36 -6.68 21.52
C ARG A 220 23.96 -7.86 20.76
N PRO A 221 23.49 -8.18 19.56
CA PRO A 221 22.47 -7.50 18.76
C PRO A 221 21.03 -7.73 19.26
N ILE A 222 20.17 -6.71 19.03
CA ILE A 222 18.75 -6.74 19.35
C ILE A 222 17.97 -6.56 18.07
N THR A 223 16.95 -7.39 17.85
CA THR A 223 15.96 -7.15 16.79
C THR A 223 14.70 -6.60 17.43
N VAL A 224 14.30 -5.39 17.05
CA VAL A 224 13.02 -4.77 17.39
C VAL A 224 12.06 -4.93 16.24
N ARG A 225 10.83 -5.33 16.52
CA ARG A 225 9.77 -5.47 15.52
C ARG A 225 8.48 -4.88 16.03
N ILE A 226 7.88 -3.96 15.27
CA ILE A 226 6.48 -3.57 15.46
C ILE A 226 5.59 -4.38 14.52
N THR A 227 4.49 -4.92 15.05
CA THR A 227 3.49 -5.67 14.28
C THR A 227 2.10 -5.16 14.60
N HIS A 228 1.23 -5.16 13.60
CA HIS A 228 -0.20 -4.89 13.78
C HIS A 228 -1.03 -5.93 13.06
N SER A 229 -2.02 -6.48 13.77
CA SER A 229 -3.03 -7.37 13.20
C SER A 229 -4.35 -6.63 13.06
N GLU A 230 -4.73 -6.31 11.84
CA GLU A 230 -6.03 -5.67 11.55
C GLU A 230 -7.22 -6.53 12.01
N GLN A 231 -7.06 -7.85 12.01
CA GLN A 231 -8.10 -8.82 12.38
C GLN A 231 -8.45 -8.75 13.86
N SER A 232 -7.43 -8.65 14.72
CA SER A 232 -7.60 -8.61 16.18
C SER A 232 -7.49 -7.20 16.77
N GLY A 233 -7.12 -6.19 15.97
CA GLY A 233 -6.80 -4.85 16.45
C GLY A 233 -5.55 -4.81 17.36
N ILE A 234 -4.80 -5.92 17.42
CA ILE A 234 -3.64 -6.05 18.31
C ILE A 234 -2.42 -5.46 17.62
N THR A 235 -1.77 -4.51 18.31
CA THR A 235 -0.42 -4.02 17.99
C THR A 235 0.54 -4.59 18.99
N ALA A 236 1.69 -5.06 18.54
CA ALA A 236 2.71 -5.61 19.43
C ALA A 236 4.11 -5.13 19.03
N LEU A 237 4.94 -4.91 20.07
CA LEU A 237 6.37 -4.69 19.97
C LEU A 237 7.07 -5.99 20.38
N ASP A 238 7.90 -6.52 19.51
CA ASP A 238 8.72 -7.72 19.75
C ASP A 238 10.18 -7.31 19.86
N PHE A 239 10.83 -7.67 20.96
CA PHE A 239 12.25 -7.50 21.20
C PHE A 239 12.89 -8.88 21.25
N MET A 240 13.85 -9.15 20.40
CA MET A 240 14.59 -10.41 20.35
C MET A 240 16.07 -10.14 20.66
N VAL A 241 16.59 -10.77 21.68
CA VAL A 241 18.02 -10.79 22.02
C VAL A 241 18.60 -12.12 21.60
N GLU A 242 19.55 -12.13 20.67
CA GLU A 242 20.18 -13.35 20.19
C GLU A 242 21.06 -13.99 21.27
N ARG A 243 21.08 -15.35 21.29
CA ARG A 243 21.91 -16.19 22.17
C ARG A 243 21.65 -16.03 23.69
N MET A 244 20.58 -15.37 24.06
CA MET A 244 20.16 -15.25 25.44
C MET A 244 19.18 -16.35 25.81
N THR A 245 19.34 -16.97 26.97
CA THR A 245 18.47 -18.07 27.45
C THR A 245 17.51 -17.63 28.55
N ASP A 246 17.87 -16.61 29.30
CA ASP A 246 17.10 -16.12 30.44
C ASP A 246 16.45 -14.77 30.16
N THR A 247 15.41 -14.42 30.92
CA THR A 247 14.73 -13.15 30.77
C THR A 247 15.63 -11.97 31.12
N PRO A 248 15.66 -10.91 30.28
CA PRO A 248 16.34 -9.67 30.59
C PRO A 248 15.55 -8.81 31.60
N LEU A 249 14.28 -9.16 31.88
CA LEU A 249 13.41 -8.37 32.74
C LEU A 249 13.57 -8.74 34.22
N THR A 250 13.76 -7.75 35.05
CA THR A 250 13.58 -7.86 36.51
C THR A 250 12.08 -7.85 36.85
N ASP A 251 11.72 -8.33 38.06
CA ASP A 251 10.32 -8.33 38.48
C ASP A 251 9.74 -6.91 38.56
N ALA A 252 10.54 -5.92 38.95
CA ALA A 252 10.13 -4.52 38.96
C ALA A 252 9.83 -3.98 37.57
N GLN A 253 10.70 -4.25 36.61
CA GLN A 253 10.51 -3.85 35.17
C GLN A 253 9.29 -4.54 34.55
N ARG A 254 9.07 -5.82 34.87
CA ARG A 254 7.90 -6.58 34.41
C ARG A 254 6.60 -5.96 34.92
N SER A 255 6.57 -5.62 36.20
CA SER A 255 5.42 -4.96 36.83
C SER A 255 5.12 -3.63 36.16
N GLU A 256 6.13 -2.79 35.99
CA GLU A 256 5.99 -1.47 35.36
C GLU A 256 5.56 -1.54 33.90
N LEU A 257 6.10 -2.48 33.10
CA LEU A 257 5.67 -2.71 31.73
C LEU A 257 4.21 -3.20 31.66
N SER A 258 3.80 -4.03 32.62
CA SER A 258 2.43 -4.53 32.69
C SER A 258 1.39 -3.45 33.01
N GLU A 259 1.80 -2.33 33.60
CA GLU A 259 0.94 -1.15 33.78
C GLU A 259 0.79 -0.30 32.53
N GLN A 260 1.75 -0.39 31.61
CA GLN A 260 1.83 0.44 30.40
C GLN A 260 1.36 -0.25 29.13
N CYS A 261 1.20 -1.55 29.12
CA CYS A 261 0.73 -2.35 28.00
C CYS A 261 -0.29 -3.40 28.45
N LYS A 262 -1.07 -3.91 27.50
CA LYS A 262 -2.13 -4.90 27.78
C LYS A 262 -1.58 -6.23 28.25
N GLN A 263 -0.41 -6.62 27.75
CA GLN A 263 0.21 -7.90 28.07
C GLN A 263 1.71 -7.85 27.79
N VAL A 264 2.49 -8.47 28.68
CA VAL A 264 3.90 -8.79 28.50
C VAL A 264 4.03 -10.29 28.32
N VAL A 265 4.65 -10.73 27.23
CA VAL A 265 4.91 -12.14 26.93
C VAL A 265 6.41 -12.35 26.82
N GLU A 266 6.95 -13.28 27.59
CA GLU A 266 8.36 -13.65 27.59
C GLU A 266 8.52 -15.08 27.05
N GLU A 267 9.43 -15.30 26.12
CA GLU A 267 9.61 -16.59 25.47
C GLU A 267 11.07 -16.87 25.17
N SER A 268 11.57 -18.01 25.63
CA SER A 268 12.86 -18.55 25.20
C SER A 268 12.70 -19.26 23.86
N THR A 269 13.50 -18.89 22.88
CA THR A 269 13.45 -19.44 21.52
C THR A 269 14.78 -20.12 21.17
N LYS A 270 14.80 -20.90 20.08
CA LYS A 270 16.05 -21.51 19.57
C LYS A 270 17.13 -20.49 19.16
N ARG A 271 16.77 -19.23 18.93
CA ARG A 271 17.68 -18.15 18.51
C ARG A 271 18.09 -17.23 19.65
N GLY A 272 17.33 -17.16 20.73
CA GLY A 272 17.55 -16.27 21.84
C GLY A 272 16.29 -16.06 22.67
N PHE A 273 16.26 -14.99 23.45
CA PHE A 273 15.12 -14.64 24.29
C PHE A 273 14.28 -13.53 23.65
N ARG A 274 12.96 -13.68 23.76
CA ARG A 274 11.98 -12.76 23.18
C ARG A 274 11.13 -12.13 24.28
N VAL A 275 10.98 -10.81 24.24
CA VAL A 275 9.99 -10.07 25.00
C VAL A 275 9.01 -9.43 24.04
N LYS A 276 7.72 -9.72 24.21
CA LYS A 276 6.65 -9.16 23.37
C LYS A 276 5.70 -8.35 24.24
N LEU A 277 5.54 -7.08 23.88
CA LEU A 277 4.62 -6.14 24.51
C LEU A 277 3.40 -5.95 23.64
N ILE A 278 2.19 -6.22 24.14
CA ILE A 278 0.92 -5.99 23.44
C ILE A 278 0.36 -4.64 23.90
N ILE A 279 0.22 -3.69 22.98
CA ILE A 279 -0.19 -2.31 23.22
C ILE A 279 -1.56 -1.98 22.62
#